data_6f3de3b4dd820fd65bb2b4413401da9c
#
_entry.id   6f3de3b4dd820fd65bb2b4413401da9c
#
_cell.length_a   1.000
_cell.length_b   1.000
_cell.length_c   1.000
_cell.angle_alpha   90.00
_cell.angle_beta   90.00
_cell.angle_gamma   90.00
#
_symmetry.space_group_name_H-M   'P 1'
#
loop_
_entity.id
_entity.type
_entity.pdbx_description
1 polymer ?
#
loop_
_entity_poly.entity_id
_entity_poly.type
_entity_poly.pdbx_seq_one_letter_code
_entity_poly.pdbx_strand_id
1 'polypeptide(L)'
;FVYVLVLGGKQHFLRLTDDCFATWRKHPMRNNQPVTQKEYKFPAHHRLISSTDKRGVIQHCNSAFVEASGFSREELIGKNHNIIRHPDMPAPVFKEMWRTLESGQSWIGLVKNRRKNGDHYWVSAFVTPVYEGKSVVGYESVRVPALNDEIARASSVYARMQEGKSAVSPMSRLGQGLMHMAPTILLSALLVLVLAFTHGWAAAGIALLGAIVLMIAQEAKTR
;
A
#
# COMPACT_ATOMS: atom_id res chain seq x y z
N PHE A 1 -8.44 8.41 -2.50
CA PHE A 1 -8.75 7.15 -1.81
C PHE A 1 -7.57 6.78 -0.93
N VAL A 2 -7.82 6.53 0.36
CA VAL A 2 -6.80 6.16 1.34
C VAL A 2 -6.83 4.63 1.48
N TYR A 3 -5.70 3.97 1.21
CA TYR A 3 -5.55 2.54 1.48
C TYR A 3 -4.80 2.35 2.78
N VAL A 4 -5.35 1.52 3.65
CA VAL A 4 -4.70 1.14 4.90
C VAL A 4 -3.93 -0.14 4.66
N LEU A 5 -2.62 -0.06 4.61
CA LEU A 5 -1.74 -1.22 4.68
C LEU A 5 -1.32 -1.39 6.15
N VAL A 6 -1.73 -2.48 6.78
CA VAL A 6 -1.31 -2.79 8.15
C VAL A 6 0.01 -3.54 8.09
N LEU A 7 1.10 -2.89 8.46
CA LEU A 7 2.42 -3.48 8.57
C LEU A 7 2.89 -3.41 10.03
N GLY A 8 3.27 -4.55 10.59
CA GLY A 8 3.78 -4.60 11.96
C GLY A 8 2.82 -4.07 13.05
N GLY A 9 1.50 -4.27 12.89
CA GLY A 9 0.48 -3.79 13.83
C GLY A 9 0.14 -2.30 13.73
N LYS A 10 0.77 -1.54 12.82
CA LYS A 10 0.46 -0.12 12.56
C LYS A 10 -0.27 0.03 11.22
N GLN A 11 -1.29 0.88 11.21
CA GLN A 11 -2.03 1.23 9.99
C GLN A 11 -1.25 2.30 9.22
N HIS A 12 -0.84 1.97 7.99
CA HIS A 12 -0.24 2.93 7.06
C HIS A 12 -1.27 3.28 5.98
N PHE A 13 -1.56 4.58 5.84
CA PHE A 13 -2.55 5.08 4.88
C PHE A 13 -1.88 5.35 3.53
N LEU A 14 -2.20 4.55 2.52
CA LEU A 14 -1.85 4.81 1.12
C LEU A 14 -3.00 5.60 0.46
N ARG A 15 -2.74 6.87 0.14
CA ARG A 15 -3.70 7.72 -0.55
C ARG A 15 -3.44 7.70 -2.06
N LEU A 16 -4.21 6.92 -2.80
CA LEU A 16 -4.20 6.95 -4.27
C LEU A 16 -5.25 7.96 -4.76
N THR A 17 -4.84 9.08 -5.34
CA THR A 17 -5.72 10.06 -5.97
C THR A 17 -5.79 9.83 -7.48
N ASP A 18 -6.91 10.18 -8.11
CA ASP A 18 -7.16 9.97 -9.56
C ASP A 18 -6.20 10.76 -10.46
N ASP A 19 -5.60 11.87 -9.97
CA ASP A 19 -4.56 12.64 -10.66
C ASP A 19 -3.26 11.87 -10.91
N CYS A 20 -3.13 10.71 -10.29
CA CYS A 20 -1.98 9.83 -10.40
C CYS A 20 -1.75 9.28 -11.81
N PHE A 21 -2.70 9.35 -12.75
CA PHE A 21 -2.55 8.77 -14.10
C PHE A 21 -1.83 9.67 -15.12
N ALA A 22 -1.77 10.98 -14.90
CA ALA A 22 -1.31 11.94 -15.93
C ALA A 22 0.23 12.15 -16.01
N THR A 23 0.99 11.94 -14.94
CA THR A 23 2.44 12.28 -14.87
C THR A 23 3.41 11.10 -15.09
N TRP A 24 2.91 9.95 -15.44
CA TRP A 24 3.63 8.65 -15.36
C TRP A 24 4.60 8.33 -16.51
N ARG A 25 4.85 9.21 -17.47
CA ARG A 25 5.70 8.91 -18.66
C ARG A 25 7.20 8.87 -18.39
N LYS A 26 7.69 9.19 -17.18
CA LYS A 26 9.14 9.34 -16.93
C LYS A 26 9.91 8.05 -16.61
N HIS A 27 9.24 6.97 -16.18
CA HIS A 27 9.92 5.72 -15.81
C HIS A 27 9.25 4.52 -16.47
N PRO A 28 9.73 4.06 -17.63
CA PRO A 28 9.15 2.91 -18.31
C PRO A 28 9.24 1.67 -17.41
N MET A 29 8.12 0.98 -17.28
CA MET A 29 8.02 -0.24 -16.44
C MET A 29 8.81 -1.36 -17.12
N ARG A 30 9.88 -1.80 -16.45
CA ARG A 30 10.67 -2.93 -16.96
C ARG A 30 9.90 -4.24 -16.72
N ASN A 31 9.75 -5.04 -17.77
CA ASN A 31 9.21 -6.39 -17.71
C ASN A 31 10.37 -7.39 -17.67
N ASN A 32 10.78 -7.80 -16.47
CA ASN A 32 11.88 -8.72 -16.27
C ASN A 32 11.41 -10.18 -16.46
N GLN A 33 11.98 -10.87 -17.43
CA GLN A 33 11.72 -12.28 -17.71
C GLN A 33 13.03 -13.09 -17.68
N PRO A 34 12.98 -14.42 -17.53
CA PRO A 34 11.80 -15.24 -17.18
C PRO A 34 11.39 -15.09 -15.70
N VAL A 35 10.17 -15.58 -15.37
CA VAL A 35 9.71 -15.77 -13.99
C VAL A 35 9.32 -17.22 -13.77
N THR A 36 9.69 -17.80 -12.61
CA THR A 36 9.43 -19.20 -12.28
C THR A 36 8.25 -19.38 -11.33
N GLN A 37 7.76 -18.29 -10.75
CA GLN A 37 6.76 -18.26 -9.66
C GLN A 37 7.20 -19.05 -8.40
N LYS A 38 8.46 -19.46 -8.29
CA LYS A 38 9.03 -20.12 -7.13
C LYS A 38 9.49 -19.06 -6.12
N GLU A 39 9.04 -19.19 -4.87
CA GLU A 39 9.45 -18.30 -3.80
C GLU A 39 10.81 -18.70 -3.22
N TYR A 40 11.70 -17.73 -3.09
CA TYR A 40 12.93 -17.82 -2.32
C TYR A 40 12.74 -17.14 -0.96
N LYS A 41 12.89 -17.89 0.13
CA LYS A 41 12.83 -17.35 1.49
C LYS A 41 14.25 -17.13 2.01
N PHE A 42 14.58 -15.89 2.31
CA PHE A 42 15.86 -15.54 2.92
C PHE A 42 15.73 -15.48 4.46
N PRO A 43 16.82 -15.62 5.22
CA PRO A 43 16.79 -15.66 6.69
C PRO A 43 16.14 -14.42 7.32
N ALA A 44 15.33 -14.62 8.37
CA ALA A 44 14.56 -13.55 9.01
C ALA A 44 15.44 -12.44 9.63
N HIS A 45 16.68 -12.75 10.00
CA HIS A 45 17.63 -11.76 10.53
C HIS A 45 18.33 -10.93 9.44
N HIS A 46 18.24 -11.32 8.17
CA HIS A 46 18.83 -10.55 7.08
C HIS A 46 18.08 -9.23 6.88
N ARG A 47 18.85 -8.18 6.69
CA ARG A 47 18.40 -6.85 6.28
C ARG A 47 18.99 -6.58 4.91
N LEU A 48 18.12 -6.47 3.89
CA LEU A 48 18.57 -6.19 2.53
C LEU A 48 18.64 -4.68 2.38
N ILE A 49 19.88 -4.15 2.30
CA ILE A 49 20.14 -2.71 2.25
C ILE A 49 20.65 -2.34 0.87
N SER A 50 20.11 -1.26 0.32
CA SER A 50 20.65 -0.63 -0.89
C SER A 50 20.43 0.88 -0.85
N SER A 51 21.34 1.62 -1.48
CA SER A 51 21.16 3.05 -1.76
C SER A 51 21.20 3.32 -3.26
N THR A 52 20.51 4.38 -3.67
CA THR A 52 20.40 4.80 -5.07
C THR A 52 20.62 6.29 -5.20
N ASP A 53 20.94 6.76 -6.40
CA ASP A 53 20.84 8.16 -6.76
C ASP A 53 19.34 8.57 -6.91
N LYS A 54 19.10 9.85 -7.25
CA LYS A 54 17.74 10.38 -7.48
C LYS A 54 16.99 9.69 -8.63
N ARG A 55 17.69 9.04 -9.54
CA ARG A 55 17.11 8.34 -10.70
C ARG A 55 16.84 6.86 -10.40
N GLY A 56 17.13 6.41 -9.17
CA GLY A 56 16.98 5.03 -8.76
C GLY A 56 18.10 4.12 -9.27
N VAL A 57 19.27 4.67 -9.61
CA VAL A 57 20.46 3.90 -9.98
C VAL A 57 21.18 3.46 -8.72
N ILE A 58 21.41 2.16 -8.56
CA ILE A 58 22.02 1.55 -7.36
C ILE A 58 23.48 2.03 -7.24
N GLN A 59 23.79 2.67 -6.11
CA GLN A 59 25.13 3.16 -5.75
C GLN A 59 25.81 2.22 -4.76
N HIS A 60 25.02 1.62 -3.86
CA HIS A 60 25.51 0.67 -2.87
C HIS A 60 24.48 -0.42 -2.59
N CYS A 61 24.96 -1.61 -2.22
CA CYS A 61 24.16 -2.70 -1.67
C CYS A 61 25.00 -3.59 -0.74
N ASN A 62 24.35 -4.17 0.28
CA ASN A 62 25.03 -5.10 1.17
C ASN A 62 25.05 -6.54 0.62
N SER A 63 25.82 -7.43 1.26
CA SER A 63 25.96 -8.83 0.84
C SER A 63 24.63 -9.59 0.90
N ALA A 64 23.79 -9.31 1.90
CA ALA A 64 22.47 -9.94 2.01
C ALA A 64 21.55 -9.59 0.81
N PHE A 65 21.63 -8.34 0.31
CA PHE A 65 20.90 -7.95 -0.90
C PHE A 65 21.43 -8.65 -2.15
N VAL A 66 22.75 -8.78 -2.30
CA VAL A 66 23.40 -9.54 -3.38
C VAL A 66 22.90 -10.99 -3.36
N GLU A 67 22.97 -11.67 -2.21
CA GLU A 67 22.54 -13.05 -2.05
C GLU A 67 21.05 -13.24 -2.36
N ALA A 68 20.18 -12.40 -1.77
CA ALA A 68 18.74 -12.49 -1.98
C ALA A 68 18.34 -12.21 -3.43
N SER A 69 19.00 -11.28 -4.12
CA SER A 69 18.69 -10.95 -5.51
C SER A 69 19.24 -11.99 -6.50
N GLY A 70 20.31 -12.70 -6.12
CA GLY A 70 21.02 -13.65 -6.99
C GLY A 70 21.84 -13.01 -8.10
N PHE A 71 21.98 -11.67 -8.10
CA PHE A 71 22.88 -10.92 -8.97
C PHE A 71 24.21 -10.71 -8.25
N SER A 72 25.31 -10.60 -8.99
CA SER A 72 26.58 -10.15 -8.41
C SER A 72 26.53 -8.64 -8.07
N ARG A 73 27.44 -8.18 -7.23
CA ARG A 73 27.54 -6.75 -6.89
C ARG A 73 27.80 -5.89 -8.14
N GLU A 74 28.66 -6.36 -9.01
CA GLU A 74 29.04 -5.69 -10.26
C GLU A 74 27.87 -5.60 -11.24
N GLU A 75 26.96 -6.58 -11.20
CA GLU A 75 25.73 -6.57 -12.01
C GLU A 75 24.68 -5.61 -11.45
N LEU A 76 24.73 -5.27 -10.15
CA LEU A 76 23.78 -4.40 -9.49
C LEU A 76 24.21 -2.93 -9.49
N ILE A 77 25.48 -2.64 -9.15
CA ILE A 77 25.98 -1.27 -9.08
C ILE A 77 25.90 -0.59 -10.45
N GLY A 78 25.44 0.65 -10.46
CA GLY A 78 25.24 1.42 -11.70
C GLY A 78 24.00 1.01 -12.51
N LYS A 79 23.22 0.02 -12.08
CA LYS A 79 21.96 -0.36 -12.73
C LYS A 79 20.76 0.26 -12.02
N ASN A 80 19.71 0.53 -12.79
CA ASN A 80 18.46 0.99 -12.18
C ASN A 80 17.89 -0.12 -11.30
N HIS A 81 17.38 0.25 -10.12
CA HIS A 81 16.85 -0.68 -9.12
C HIS A 81 15.69 -1.54 -9.64
N ASN A 82 15.05 -1.14 -10.74
CA ASN A 82 14.01 -1.94 -11.40
C ASN A 82 14.52 -3.25 -12.01
N ILE A 83 15.85 -3.52 -12.00
CA ILE A 83 16.43 -4.81 -12.43
C ILE A 83 15.86 -5.99 -11.63
N ILE A 84 15.54 -5.76 -10.35
CA ILE A 84 14.95 -6.78 -9.47
C ILE A 84 13.42 -6.72 -9.39
N ARG A 85 12.76 -5.87 -10.16
CA ARG A 85 11.30 -5.75 -10.12
C ARG A 85 10.65 -7.01 -10.66
N HIS A 86 9.71 -7.60 -9.92
CA HIS A 86 8.85 -8.68 -10.43
C HIS A 86 7.73 -8.10 -11.31
N PRO A 87 7.38 -8.74 -12.45
CA PRO A 87 6.30 -8.27 -13.33
C PRO A 87 4.94 -8.17 -12.65
N ASP A 88 4.65 -9.05 -11.68
CA ASP A 88 3.38 -9.05 -10.91
C ASP A 88 3.21 -7.81 -10.02
N MET A 89 4.24 -6.98 -9.87
CA MET A 89 4.12 -5.73 -9.11
C MET A 89 3.39 -4.67 -9.92
N PRO A 90 2.21 -4.19 -9.44
CA PRO A 90 1.43 -3.20 -10.17
C PRO A 90 2.16 -1.86 -10.26
N ALA A 91 2.03 -1.21 -11.41
CA ALA A 91 2.59 0.11 -11.65
C ALA A 91 2.16 1.19 -10.63
N PRO A 92 0.89 1.25 -10.20
CA PRO A 92 0.44 2.24 -9.23
C PRO A 92 1.17 2.21 -7.88
N VAL A 93 1.67 1.04 -7.43
CA VAL A 93 2.42 0.92 -6.18
C VAL A 93 3.74 1.69 -6.25
N PHE A 94 4.48 1.52 -7.35
CA PHE A 94 5.74 2.26 -7.54
C PHE A 94 5.52 3.74 -7.80
N LYS A 95 4.43 4.09 -8.47
CA LYS A 95 4.06 5.48 -8.66
C LYS A 95 3.83 6.18 -7.32
N GLU A 96 3.08 5.56 -6.42
CA GLU A 96 2.86 6.10 -5.08
C GLU A 96 4.16 6.17 -4.27
N MET A 97 5.02 5.15 -4.39
CA MET A 97 6.34 5.19 -3.77
C MET A 97 7.14 6.43 -4.22
N TRP A 98 7.26 6.65 -5.52
CA TRP A 98 8.01 7.79 -6.05
C TRP A 98 7.40 9.13 -5.65
N ARG A 99 6.07 9.27 -5.73
CA ARG A 99 5.38 10.48 -5.29
C ARG A 99 5.68 10.81 -3.82
N THR A 100 5.67 9.80 -2.95
CA THR A 100 5.97 9.95 -1.52
C THR A 100 7.43 10.36 -1.30
N LEU A 101 8.37 9.70 -1.98
CA LEU A 101 9.80 10.01 -1.87
C LEU A 101 10.16 11.39 -2.42
N GLU A 102 9.57 11.80 -3.54
CA GLU A 102 9.75 13.12 -4.16
C GLU A 102 9.18 14.24 -3.28
N SER A 103 8.15 13.94 -2.46
CA SER A 103 7.66 14.89 -1.45
C SER A 103 8.53 14.96 -0.19
N GLY A 104 9.66 14.26 -0.16
CA GLY A 104 10.58 14.22 0.98
C GLY A 104 10.15 13.31 2.12
N GLN A 105 9.13 12.47 1.90
CA GLN A 105 8.60 11.55 2.90
C GLN A 105 9.13 10.13 2.69
N SER A 106 9.23 9.36 3.79
CA SER A 106 9.57 7.94 3.73
C SER A 106 8.38 7.11 3.29
N TRP A 107 8.64 6.06 2.52
CA TRP A 107 7.64 5.11 2.04
C TRP A 107 7.83 3.73 2.67
N ILE A 108 6.73 3.06 3.00
CA ILE A 108 6.72 1.66 3.44
C ILE A 108 5.74 0.89 2.56
N GLY A 109 6.15 -0.31 2.13
CA GLY A 109 5.24 -1.18 1.37
C GLY A 109 5.78 -2.57 1.14
N LEU A 110 4.86 -3.48 0.76
CA LEU A 110 5.21 -4.85 0.39
C LEU A 110 5.62 -4.89 -1.07
N VAL A 111 6.76 -5.53 -1.34
CA VAL A 111 7.33 -5.62 -2.68
C VAL A 111 7.66 -7.06 -3.01
N LYS A 112 7.16 -7.54 -4.15
CA LYS A 112 7.58 -8.78 -4.78
C LYS A 112 8.75 -8.48 -5.70
N ASN A 113 9.92 -9.02 -5.38
CA ASN A 113 11.14 -8.86 -6.18
C ASN A 113 11.43 -10.14 -6.95
N ARG A 114 12.07 -9.99 -8.11
CA ARG A 114 12.54 -11.08 -8.95
C ARG A 114 14.03 -11.29 -8.76
N ARG A 115 14.44 -12.54 -8.57
CA ARG A 115 15.83 -12.99 -8.57
C ARG A 115 16.38 -13.12 -10.00
N LYS A 116 17.68 -13.16 -10.16
CA LYS A 116 18.36 -13.34 -11.46
C LYS A 116 17.86 -14.60 -12.19
N ASN A 117 17.66 -15.71 -11.46
CA ASN A 117 17.18 -16.99 -12.01
C ASN A 117 15.68 -17.02 -12.34
N GLY A 118 14.93 -15.96 -12.03
CA GLY A 118 13.49 -15.89 -12.24
C GLY A 118 12.63 -16.22 -11.03
N ASP A 119 13.19 -16.75 -9.95
CA ASP A 119 12.49 -16.92 -8.67
C ASP A 119 12.10 -15.55 -8.09
N HIS A 120 11.25 -15.54 -7.08
CA HIS A 120 10.85 -14.30 -6.43
C HIS A 120 11.03 -14.36 -4.91
N TYR A 121 11.07 -13.19 -4.28
CA TYR A 121 11.04 -13.05 -2.84
C TYR A 121 10.20 -11.84 -2.44
N TRP A 122 9.51 -11.97 -1.31
CA TRP A 122 8.71 -10.91 -0.76
C TRP A 122 9.45 -10.16 0.35
N VAL A 123 9.32 -8.86 0.33
CA VAL A 123 9.91 -7.98 1.34
C VAL A 123 8.90 -6.94 1.83
N SER A 124 8.96 -6.61 3.11
CA SER A 124 8.49 -5.34 3.64
C SER A 124 9.62 -4.34 3.48
N ALA A 125 9.43 -3.34 2.63
CA ALA A 125 10.44 -2.35 2.26
C ALA A 125 10.15 -1.01 2.93
N PHE A 126 11.15 -0.47 3.62
CA PHE A 126 11.20 0.92 4.08
C PHE A 126 12.18 1.68 3.20
N VAL A 127 11.72 2.75 2.56
CA VAL A 127 12.53 3.58 1.67
C VAL A 127 12.48 5.02 2.16
N THR A 128 13.63 5.66 2.29
CA THR A 128 13.74 7.03 2.78
C THR A 128 14.61 7.88 1.85
N PRO A 129 14.30 9.17 1.64
CA PRO A 129 15.18 10.08 0.94
C PRO A 129 16.43 10.37 1.77
N VAL A 130 17.58 10.43 1.10
CA VAL A 130 18.88 10.82 1.66
C VAL A 130 19.14 12.28 1.30
N TYR A 131 19.51 13.07 2.30
CA TYR A 131 19.72 14.50 2.15
C TYR A 131 21.19 14.89 2.26
N GLU A 132 21.60 15.82 1.43
CA GLU A 132 22.82 16.60 1.58
C GLU A 132 22.41 18.06 1.71
N GLY A 133 22.56 18.62 2.91
CA GLY A 133 21.96 19.89 3.27
C GLY A 133 20.43 19.84 3.18
N LYS A 134 19.85 20.68 2.31
CA LYS A 134 18.38 20.72 2.05
C LYS A 134 17.97 19.95 0.80
N SER A 135 18.91 19.35 0.09
CA SER A 135 18.64 18.70 -1.19
C SER A 135 18.62 17.19 -1.04
N VAL A 136 17.60 16.54 -1.60
CA VAL A 136 17.60 15.08 -1.74
C VAL A 136 18.69 14.70 -2.75
N VAL A 137 19.61 13.81 -2.37
CA VAL A 137 20.70 13.33 -3.23
C VAL A 137 20.48 11.89 -3.70
N GLY A 138 19.59 11.16 -3.05
CA GLY A 138 19.29 9.78 -3.39
C GLY A 138 18.28 9.17 -2.44
N TYR A 139 18.21 7.85 -2.43
CA TYR A 139 17.28 7.10 -1.58
C TYR A 139 18.00 5.91 -0.97
N GLU A 140 17.66 5.62 0.29
CA GLU A 140 18.11 4.42 0.99
C GLU A 140 16.91 3.51 1.26
N SER A 141 17.14 2.21 1.16
CA SER A 141 16.10 1.23 1.42
C SER A 141 16.61 0.10 2.30
N VAL A 142 15.85 -0.18 3.35
CA VAL A 142 16.01 -1.35 4.22
C VAL A 142 14.81 -2.26 4.03
N ARG A 143 15.07 -3.55 3.81
CA ARG A 143 14.03 -4.55 3.55
C ARG A 143 14.19 -5.73 4.48
N VAL A 144 13.05 -6.20 4.99
CA VAL A 144 12.95 -7.42 5.81
C VAL A 144 12.03 -8.41 5.13
N PRO A 145 12.06 -9.72 5.48
CA PRO A 145 11.09 -10.68 4.99
C PRO A 145 9.66 -10.21 5.33
N ALA A 146 8.76 -10.31 4.37
CA ALA A 146 7.34 -10.06 4.61
C ALA A 146 6.70 -11.24 5.33
N LEU A 147 5.67 -10.98 6.16
CA LEU A 147 4.91 -12.02 6.84
C LEU A 147 3.93 -12.69 5.87
N ASN A 148 3.63 -13.97 6.08
CA ASN A 148 2.75 -14.73 5.19
C ASN A 148 1.34 -14.13 5.05
N ASP A 149 0.78 -13.61 6.12
CA ASP A 149 -0.53 -12.93 6.12
C ASP A 149 -0.51 -11.59 5.37
N GLU A 150 0.60 -10.85 5.44
CA GLU A 150 0.84 -9.64 4.66
C GLU A 150 0.95 -9.96 3.16
N ILE A 151 1.69 -11.02 2.81
CA ILE A 151 1.84 -11.50 1.43
C ILE A 151 0.48 -11.89 0.85
N ALA A 152 -0.34 -12.63 1.59
CA ALA A 152 -1.66 -13.05 1.13
C ALA A 152 -2.56 -11.84 0.82
N ARG A 153 -2.60 -10.84 1.72
CA ARG A 153 -3.34 -9.59 1.52
C ARG A 153 -2.82 -8.79 0.32
N ALA A 154 -1.51 -8.58 0.24
CA ALA A 154 -0.90 -7.83 -0.85
C ALA A 154 -1.11 -8.49 -2.21
N SER A 155 -0.96 -9.81 -2.30
CA SER A 155 -1.15 -10.57 -3.55
C SER A 155 -2.57 -10.40 -4.08
N SER A 156 -3.60 -10.49 -3.22
CA SER A 156 -4.99 -10.26 -3.61
C SER A 156 -5.23 -8.85 -4.14
N VAL A 157 -4.69 -7.84 -3.44
CA VAL A 157 -4.83 -6.43 -3.84
C VAL A 157 -4.09 -6.16 -5.15
N TYR A 158 -2.86 -6.67 -5.31
CA TYR A 158 -2.04 -6.44 -6.49
C TYR A 158 -2.60 -7.12 -7.73
N ALA A 159 -3.16 -8.34 -7.60
CA ALA A 159 -3.84 -9.02 -8.70
C ALA A 159 -5.04 -8.19 -9.20
N ARG A 160 -5.87 -7.67 -8.30
CA ARG A 160 -6.99 -6.78 -8.66
C ARG A 160 -6.53 -5.50 -9.36
N MET A 161 -5.44 -4.89 -8.88
CA MET A 161 -4.89 -3.67 -9.48
C MET A 161 -4.36 -3.93 -10.90
N GLN A 162 -3.78 -5.11 -11.16
CA GLN A 162 -3.34 -5.51 -12.51
C GLN A 162 -4.51 -5.72 -13.47
N GLU A 163 -5.64 -6.19 -12.97
CA GLU A 163 -6.89 -6.29 -13.75
C GLU A 163 -7.57 -4.93 -13.98
N GLY A 164 -6.96 -3.82 -13.58
CA GLY A 164 -7.56 -2.48 -13.66
C GLY A 164 -8.69 -2.25 -12.66
N LYS A 165 -8.90 -3.17 -11.71
CA LYS A 165 -9.91 -3.05 -10.66
C LYS A 165 -9.40 -2.22 -9.50
N SER A 166 -10.34 -1.62 -8.74
CA SER A 166 -9.99 -0.93 -7.50
C SER A 166 -9.34 -1.90 -6.50
N ALA A 167 -8.29 -1.44 -5.81
CA ALA A 167 -7.61 -2.19 -4.74
C ALA A 167 -8.58 -2.61 -3.61
N VAL A 168 -9.59 -1.78 -3.33
CA VAL A 168 -10.64 -2.09 -2.35
C VAL A 168 -11.88 -2.65 -3.05
N SER A 169 -12.36 -3.81 -2.62
CA SER A 169 -13.59 -4.38 -3.18
C SER A 169 -14.82 -3.52 -2.82
N PRO A 170 -15.85 -3.46 -3.67
CA PRO A 170 -17.09 -2.75 -3.34
C PRO A 170 -17.72 -3.24 -2.02
N MET A 171 -17.64 -4.54 -1.76
CA MET A 171 -18.18 -5.17 -0.55
C MET A 171 -17.43 -4.72 0.71
N SER A 172 -16.09 -4.60 0.65
CA SER A 172 -15.32 -4.09 1.80
C SER A 172 -15.55 -2.60 2.05
N ARG A 173 -15.81 -1.81 1.00
CA ARG A 173 -16.23 -0.40 1.15
C ARG A 173 -17.57 -0.27 1.86
N LEU A 174 -18.55 -1.11 1.44
CA LEU A 174 -19.85 -1.15 2.09
C LEU A 174 -19.73 -1.57 3.57
N GLY A 175 -18.94 -2.61 3.84
CA GLY A 175 -18.70 -3.07 5.22
C GLY A 175 -18.03 -2.02 6.10
N GLN A 176 -17.04 -1.30 5.60
CA GLN A 176 -16.41 -0.19 6.32
C GLN A 176 -17.39 0.96 6.56
N GLY A 177 -18.20 1.33 5.56
CA GLY A 177 -19.26 2.33 5.72
C GLY A 177 -20.25 1.95 6.81
N LEU A 178 -20.74 0.72 6.79
CA LEU A 178 -21.65 0.21 7.83
C LEU A 178 -21.00 0.18 9.21
N MET A 179 -19.75 -0.21 9.35
CA MET A 179 -19.03 -0.18 10.64
C MET A 179 -18.89 1.24 11.18
N HIS A 180 -18.60 2.23 10.33
CA HIS A 180 -18.54 3.63 10.76
C HIS A 180 -19.90 4.17 11.18
N MET A 181 -20.98 3.71 10.56
CA MET A 181 -22.35 4.14 10.88
C MET A 181 -22.97 3.32 12.04
N ALA A 182 -22.40 2.16 12.39
CA ALA A 182 -22.98 1.27 13.39
C ALA A 182 -23.30 1.95 14.75
N PRO A 183 -22.43 2.78 15.35
CA PRO A 183 -22.75 3.46 16.60
C PRO A 183 -23.95 4.40 16.47
N THR A 184 -24.01 5.15 15.34
CA THR A 184 -25.12 6.08 15.08
C THR A 184 -26.42 5.33 14.85
N ILE A 185 -26.39 4.21 14.12
CA ILE A 185 -27.55 3.35 13.87
C ILE A 185 -28.08 2.79 15.20
N LEU A 186 -27.19 2.25 16.06
CA LEU A 186 -27.58 1.69 17.35
C LEU A 186 -28.17 2.75 18.29
N LEU A 187 -27.55 3.92 18.37
CA LEU A 187 -28.05 5.01 19.20
C LEU A 187 -29.40 5.52 18.73
N SER A 188 -29.58 5.65 17.39
CA SER A 188 -30.85 6.07 16.79
C SER A 188 -31.95 5.04 17.02
N ALA A 189 -31.64 3.75 16.89
CA ALA A 189 -32.59 2.67 17.15
C ALA A 189 -33.05 2.67 18.62
N LEU A 190 -32.11 2.86 19.56
CA LEU A 190 -32.40 2.95 20.98
C LEU A 190 -33.32 4.16 21.27
N LEU A 191 -33.01 5.33 20.72
CA LEU A 191 -33.82 6.54 20.89
C LEU A 191 -35.26 6.36 20.36
N VAL A 192 -35.40 5.77 19.15
CA VAL A 192 -36.73 5.47 18.58
C VAL A 192 -37.52 4.54 19.48
N LEU A 193 -36.86 3.53 20.03
CA LEU A 193 -37.51 2.55 20.94
C LEU A 193 -37.97 3.19 22.25
N VAL A 194 -37.16 4.04 22.85
CA VAL A 194 -37.51 4.80 24.04
C VAL A 194 -38.68 5.75 23.79
N LEU A 195 -38.66 6.49 22.67
CA LEU A 195 -39.73 7.42 22.30
C LEU A 195 -41.05 6.70 21.96
N ALA A 196 -40.99 5.55 21.30
CA ALA A 196 -42.17 4.73 21.04
C ALA A 196 -42.80 4.23 22.34
N PHE A 197 -41.99 3.86 23.34
CA PHE A 197 -42.46 3.38 24.64
C PHE A 197 -43.00 4.49 25.51
N THR A 198 -42.43 5.69 25.51
CA THR A 198 -42.81 6.80 26.39
C THR A 198 -43.86 7.72 25.82
N HIS A 199 -43.86 8.00 24.51
CA HIS A 199 -44.66 9.03 23.84
C HIS A 199 -45.51 8.48 22.68
N GLY A 200 -45.47 7.18 22.43
CA GLY A 200 -46.19 6.51 21.36
C GLY A 200 -45.50 6.60 19.97
N TRP A 201 -46.08 5.89 19.00
CA TRP A 201 -45.47 5.68 17.67
C TRP A 201 -45.29 6.94 16.83
N ALA A 202 -46.09 8.00 17.04
CA ALA A 202 -45.97 9.26 16.33
C ALA A 202 -44.62 9.97 16.60
N ALA A 203 -44.22 10.02 17.90
CA ALA A 203 -42.93 10.60 18.29
C ALA A 203 -41.75 9.77 17.81
N ALA A 204 -41.90 8.45 17.79
CA ALA A 204 -40.88 7.52 17.22
C ALA A 204 -40.68 7.75 15.74
N GLY A 205 -41.72 8.02 14.95
CA GLY A 205 -41.64 8.33 13.53
C GLY A 205 -40.84 9.60 13.26
N ILE A 206 -41.03 10.65 14.04
CA ILE A 206 -40.27 11.92 13.89
C ILE A 206 -38.78 11.69 14.20
N ALA A 207 -38.47 10.95 15.27
CA ALA A 207 -37.11 10.63 15.64
C ALA A 207 -36.38 9.77 14.57
N LEU A 208 -37.11 8.83 13.93
CA LEU A 208 -36.56 8.02 12.84
C LEU A 208 -36.19 8.88 11.62
N LEU A 209 -37.04 9.83 11.23
CA LEU A 209 -36.73 10.78 10.16
C LEU A 209 -35.50 11.63 10.46
N GLY A 210 -35.41 12.15 11.70
CA GLY A 210 -34.21 12.89 12.14
C GLY A 210 -32.92 12.06 12.08
N ALA A 211 -32.99 10.79 12.48
CA ALA A 211 -31.86 9.87 12.41
C ALA A 211 -31.40 9.60 10.97
N ILE A 212 -32.35 9.43 10.04
CA ILE A 212 -32.01 9.23 8.62
C ILE A 212 -31.31 10.47 8.05
N VAL A 213 -31.79 11.68 8.36
CA VAL A 213 -31.15 12.94 7.92
C VAL A 213 -29.73 13.05 8.47
N LEU A 214 -29.51 12.72 9.75
CA LEU A 214 -28.18 12.73 10.35
C LEU A 214 -27.22 11.74 9.70
N MET A 215 -27.70 10.53 9.37
CA MET A 215 -26.89 9.52 8.67
C MET A 215 -26.48 9.99 7.27
N ILE A 216 -27.40 10.60 6.52
CA ILE A 216 -27.09 11.17 5.19
C ILE A 216 -26.07 12.30 5.29
N ALA A 217 -26.21 13.20 6.27
CA ALA A 217 -25.27 14.29 6.48
C ALA A 217 -23.87 13.79 6.91
N GLN A 218 -23.79 12.74 7.71
CA GLN A 218 -22.55 12.11 8.12
C GLN A 218 -21.83 11.45 6.93
N GLU A 219 -22.57 10.78 6.07
CA GLU A 219 -22.01 10.17 4.83
C GLU A 219 -21.50 11.24 3.85
N ALA A 220 -22.21 12.34 3.72
CA ALA A 220 -21.78 13.48 2.89
C ALA A 220 -20.49 14.15 3.38
N LYS A 221 -20.25 14.15 4.69
CA LYS A 221 -19.03 14.72 5.31
C LYS A 221 -17.80 13.80 5.19
N THR A 222 -18.00 12.50 4.97
CA THR A 222 -16.93 11.49 4.86
C THR A 222 -16.52 11.21 3.40
N ARG A 223 -17.27 11.72 2.43
CA ARG A 223 -16.95 11.72 0.99
C ARG A 223 -16.12 12.96 0.61
#